data_c33a2adc5687beeb8507abe14cb4ead7
#
_entry.id   c33a2adc5687beeb8507abe14cb4ead7
#
_cell.length_a   1.000
_cell.length_b   1.000
_cell.length_c   1.000
_cell.angle_alpha   90.00
_cell.angle_beta   90.00
_cell.angle_gamma   90.00
#
_symmetry.space_group_name_H-M   'P 1'
#
loop_
_entity.id
_entity.type
_entity.pdbx_description
1 polymer ?
#
loop_
_entity_poly.entity_id
_entity_poly.type
_entity_poly.pdbx_seq_one_letter_code
_entity_poly.pdbx_strand_id
1 'polypeptide(L)'
;FCLWDTKTTDYKITKTPFGRDLVREFAEACRVEGLHVGFYFSIKDWHHPDYTIDVTHPLRPRDDKFTDEIYEKLNRGRVWSRYREYMYAQIRELLTDYGKIDIVWFDYTVTEKYGKNWKDWEAVELLKMTRGLQPQILVDSRLDLMDTEDGWDFVTPEQNRVSQWPLWEGKRAYWETCQTFSGSWGYYRDECTWKSAHQLVELLINSVSFGGNLILNVGPTARGDFDDRATDRLEAIGRWMKRNSRSIYGCTMAPSEFAAPPGTLLTYNPSSRRLYVHVCDYPMGEIPFEFANRVRYAQFLHDGSEILIRKGDVIKHAQAGDVGARDNFVLPMQKPPVEIP
;
A
#
# COMPACT_ATOMS: atom_id res chain seq x y z
N PHE A 1 15.38 -1.21 -17.31
CA PHE A 1 16.69 -0.95 -16.72
C PHE A 1 16.83 -1.69 -15.39
N CYS A 2 17.89 -2.49 -15.25
CA CYS A 2 18.09 -3.33 -14.07
C CYS A 2 18.93 -2.61 -13.01
N LEU A 3 18.43 -2.54 -11.77
CA LEU A 3 19.14 -1.93 -10.64
C LEU A 3 20.10 -2.90 -9.93
N TRP A 4 20.34 -4.08 -10.52
CA TRP A 4 21.24 -5.12 -10.02
C TRP A 4 22.20 -5.60 -11.12
N ASP A 5 23.19 -6.39 -10.74
CA ASP A 5 24.18 -6.94 -11.66
C ASP A 5 23.66 -8.18 -12.40
N THR A 6 22.58 -8.00 -13.16
CA THR A 6 21.99 -9.08 -13.96
C THR A 6 22.96 -9.60 -15.01
N LYS A 7 22.87 -10.90 -15.33
CA LYS A 7 23.58 -11.56 -16.42
C LYS A 7 22.79 -11.56 -17.73
N THR A 8 21.55 -11.08 -17.69
CA THR A 8 20.60 -11.18 -18.81
C THR A 8 20.73 -10.02 -19.82
N THR A 9 21.27 -8.89 -19.39
CA THR A 9 21.42 -7.69 -20.23
C THR A 9 22.54 -6.78 -19.74
N ASP A 10 23.12 -5.99 -20.65
CA ASP A 10 24.02 -4.89 -20.32
C ASP A 10 23.28 -3.59 -19.95
N TYR A 11 21.94 -3.54 -20.08
CA TYR A 11 21.12 -2.40 -19.68
C TYR A 11 20.84 -2.44 -18.16
N LYS A 12 21.92 -2.25 -17.40
CA LYS A 12 21.97 -2.41 -15.95
C LYS A 12 22.84 -1.37 -15.24
N ILE A 13 22.59 -1.18 -13.96
CA ILE A 13 23.23 -0.14 -13.13
C ILE A 13 24.77 -0.31 -13.03
N THR A 14 25.28 -1.54 -13.02
CA THR A 14 26.71 -1.83 -12.94
C THR A 14 27.47 -1.45 -14.21
N LYS A 15 26.77 -1.16 -15.31
CA LYS A 15 27.32 -0.61 -16.55
C LYS A 15 27.21 0.92 -16.65
N THR A 16 26.78 1.58 -15.60
CA THR A 16 26.73 3.04 -15.48
C THR A 16 27.92 3.55 -14.66
N PRO A 17 28.17 4.89 -14.61
CA PRO A 17 29.19 5.45 -13.72
C PRO A 17 29.02 5.11 -12.24
N PHE A 18 27.81 4.71 -11.79
CA PHE A 18 27.57 4.22 -10.43
C PHE A 18 28.34 2.91 -10.15
N GLY A 19 28.38 1.98 -11.10
CA GLY A 19 29.25 0.80 -11.12
C GLY A 19 29.02 -0.25 -10.02
N ARG A 20 27.96 -0.12 -9.21
CA ARG A 20 27.67 -1.01 -8.06
C ARG A 20 26.29 -1.63 -8.19
N ASP A 21 26.07 -2.74 -7.50
CA ASP A 21 24.77 -3.45 -7.42
C ASP A 21 23.91 -2.83 -6.32
N LEU A 22 23.01 -1.93 -6.72
CA LEU A 22 22.15 -1.21 -5.79
C LEU A 22 21.19 -2.14 -5.03
N VAL A 23 20.67 -3.16 -5.69
CA VAL A 23 19.73 -4.12 -5.06
C VAL A 23 20.43 -4.92 -3.97
N ARG A 24 21.67 -5.31 -4.18
CA ARG A 24 22.49 -6.00 -3.17
C ARG A 24 22.72 -5.12 -1.95
N GLU A 25 23.20 -3.90 -2.16
CA GLU A 25 23.46 -2.96 -1.07
C GLU A 25 22.19 -2.64 -0.27
N PHE A 26 21.07 -2.46 -0.96
CA PHE A 26 19.78 -2.23 -0.32
C PHE A 26 19.33 -3.45 0.53
N ALA A 27 19.38 -4.65 -0.04
CA ALA A 27 18.97 -5.86 0.67
C ALA A 27 19.84 -6.15 1.91
N GLU A 28 21.15 -5.90 1.81
CA GLU A 28 22.08 -6.05 2.92
C GLU A 28 21.81 -4.99 4.01
N ALA A 29 21.60 -3.74 3.64
CA ALA A 29 21.27 -2.66 4.58
C ALA A 29 19.95 -2.95 5.33
N CYS A 30 18.90 -3.41 4.63
CA CYS A 30 17.65 -3.81 5.28
C CYS A 30 17.86 -4.89 6.34
N ARG A 31 18.67 -5.90 6.04
CA ARG A 31 18.94 -6.99 7.00
C ARG A 31 19.73 -6.52 8.23
N VAL A 32 20.70 -5.62 8.03
CA VAL A 32 21.47 -5.02 9.14
C VAL A 32 20.55 -4.26 10.08
N GLU A 33 19.55 -3.55 9.54
CA GLU A 33 18.56 -2.79 10.30
C GLU A 33 17.38 -3.66 10.80
N GLY A 34 17.40 -4.98 10.57
CA GLY A 34 16.32 -5.89 10.99
C GLY A 34 15.02 -5.72 10.20
N LEU A 35 15.07 -5.16 9.00
CA LEU A 35 13.94 -4.98 8.11
C LEU A 35 13.76 -6.19 7.18
N HIS A 36 12.53 -6.49 6.84
CA HIS A 36 12.20 -7.46 5.80
C HIS A 36 12.53 -6.89 4.41
N VAL A 37 12.90 -7.77 3.47
CA VAL A 37 13.23 -7.39 2.10
C VAL A 37 12.09 -7.80 1.17
N GLY A 38 11.54 -6.82 0.46
CA GLY A 38 10.57 -7.04 -0.59
C GLY A 38 11.02 -6.40 -1.91
N PHE A 39 10.75 -7.07 -3.02
CA PHE A 39 11.05 -6.55 -4.35
C PHE A 39 9.79 -6.30 -5.16
N TYR A 40 9.69 -5.10 -5.74
CA TYR A 40 8.76 -4.81 -6.82
C TYR A 40 9.40 -5.21 -8.14
N PHE A 41 8.70 -5.99 -8.94
CA PHE A 41 9.15 -6.40 -10.25
C PHE A 41 8.06 -6.14 -11.30
N SER A 42 8.29 -5.13 -12.14
CA SER A 42 7.48 -4.95 -13.34
C SER A 42 7.74 -6.10 -14.31
N ILE A 43 6.71 -6.91 -14.60
CA ILE A 43 6.84 -8.01 -15.58
C ILE A 43 6.95 -7.52 -17.03
N LYS A 44 6.87 -6.20 -17.24
CA LYS A 44 7.04 -5.54 -18.55
C LYS A 44 8.38 -4.85 -18.64
N ASP A 45 9.09 -5.09 -19.72
CA ASP A 45 10.23 -4.28 -20.14
C ASP A 45 10.03 -3.81 -21.60
N TRP A 46 9.49 -2.62 -21.74
CA TRP A 46 9.25 -2.04 -23.06
C TRP A 46 10.53 -1.78 -23.86
N HIS A 47 11.68 -1.77 -23.23
CA HIS A 47 12.98 -1.61 -23.89
C HIS A 47 13.45 -2.91 -24.57
N HIS A 48 12.99 -4.07 -24.09
CA HIS A 48 13.44 -5.36 -24.64
C HIS A 48 12.96 -5.56 -26.08
N PRO A 49 13.84 -5.94 -27.03
CA PRO A 49 13.50 -6.04 -28.45
C PRO A 49 12.41 -7.07 -28.76
N ASP A 50 12.31 -8.13 -27.98
CA ASP A 50 11.32 -9.19 -28.13
C ASP A 50 10.02 -8.97 -27.31
N TYR A 51 9.95 -7.88 -26.49
CA TYR A 51 8.68 -7.52 -25.85
C TYR A 51 7.70 -7.06 -26.91
N THR A 52 6.55 -7.74 -27.01
CA THR A 52 5.55 -7.38 -28.03
C THR A 52 4.81 -6.10 -27.64
N ILE A 53 4.63 -5.20 -28.58
CA ILE A 53 3.91 -3.94 -28.40
C ILE A 53 2.45 -4.27 -28.08
N ASP A 54 2.04 -3.95 -26.88
CA ASP A 54 0.71 -4.18 -26.34
C ASP A 54 -0.05 -2.86 -26.08
N VAL A 55 -1.24 -2.93 -25.48
CA VAL A 55 -2.11 -1.77 -25.18
C VAL A 55 -1.46 -0.75 -24.22
N THR A 56 -0.40 -1.13 -23.52
CA THR A 56 0.29 -0.25 -22.56
C THR A 56 1.63 0.26 -23.10
N HIS A 57 2.10 -0.29 -24.22
CA HIS A 57 3.42 0.04 -24.76
C HIS A 57 3.48 1.48 -25.29
N PRO A 58 4.54 2.27 -25.00
CA PRO A 58 4.64 3.66 -25.48
C PRO A 58 4.62 3.84 -27.00
N LEU A 59 5.05 2.81 -27.74
CA LEU A 59 5.08 2.84 -29.22
C LEU A 59 3.76 2.40 -29.87
N ARG A 60 2.73 2.06 -29.08
CA ARG A 60 1.42 1.73 -29.62
C ARG A 60 0.76 2.98 -30.25
N PRO A 61 -0.01 2.85 -31.32
CA PRO A 61 -0.86 3.94 -31.78
C PRO A 61 -1.98 4.21 -30.77
N ARG A 62 -2.64 5.35 -30.89
CA ARG A 62 -3.82 5.67 -30.07
C ARG A 62 -4.93 4.65 -30.27
N ASP A 63 -5.79 4.48 -29.28
CA ASP A 63 -6.72 3.36 -29.11
C ASP A 63 -7.58 3.07 -30.34
N ASP A 64 -8.11 4.10 -31.00
CA ASP A 64 -8.93 3.99 -32.21
C ASP A 64 -8.19 3.46 -33.46
N LYS A 65 -6.86 3.42 -33.41
CA LYS A 65 -5.98 2.97 -34.50
C LYS A 65 -5.25 1.67 -34.20
N PHE A 66 -5.45 1.07 -33.02
CA PHE A 66 -4.79 -0.17 -32.63
C PHE A 66 -5.61 -1.39 -33.05
N THR A 67 -5.51 -1.75 -34.31
CA THR A 67 -6.21 -2.87 -34.96
C THR A 67 -5.36 -4.14 -34.98
N ASP A 68 -5.96 -5.29 -35.31
CA ASP A 68 -5.25 -6.57 -35.47
C ASP A 68 -4.10 -6.45 -36.47
N GLU A 69 -4.36 -5.82 -37.63
CA GLU A 69 -3.33 -5.60 -38.66
C GLU A 69 -2.15 -4.77 -38.15
N ILE A 70 -2.44 -3.70 -37.41
CA ILE A 70 -1.40 -2.84 -36.82
C ILE A 70 -0.65 -3.60 -35.75
N TYR A 71 -1.34 -4.36 -34.90
CA TYR A 71 -0.69 -5.19 -33.86
C TYR A 71 0.28 -6.19 -34.50
N GLU A 72 -0.13 -6.93 -35.50
CA GLU A 72 0.70 -7.89 -36.21
C GLU A 72 1.90 -7.20 -36.89
N LYS A 73 1.67 -6.06 -37.56
CA LYS A 73 2.74 -5.27 -38.22
C LYS A 73 3.80 -4.80 -37.21
N LEU A 74 3.39 -4.24 -36.07
CA LEU A 74 4.30 -3.72 -35.05
C LEU A 74 5.10 -4.81 -34.34
N ASN A 75 4.54 -6.02 -34.27
CA ASN A 75 5.14 -7.15 -33.60
C ASN A 75 5.90 -8.11 -34.51
N ARG A 76 5.98 -7.80 -35.81
CA ARG A 76 6.71 -8.62 -36.78
C ARG A 76 8.20 -8.73 -36.40
N GLY A 77 8.66 -9.95 -36.18
CA GLY A 77 10.03 -10.27 -35.81
C GLY A 77 10.33 -10.26 -34.30
N ARG A 78 9.38 -9.84 -33.47
CA ARG A 78 9.48 -9.97 -32.00
C ARG A 78 9.12 -11.41 -31.61
N VAL A 79 9.86 -11.99 -30.68
CA VAL A 79 9.69 -13.39 -30.23
C VAL A 79 9.34 -13.39 -28.75
N TRP A 80 8.05 -13.47 -28.45
CA TRP A 80 7.52 -13.38 -27.09
C TRP A 80 8.15 -14.38 -26.10
N SER A 81 8.41 -15.62 -26.54
CA SER A 81 9.05 -16.64 -25.68
C SER A 81 10.44 -16.23 -25.21
N ARG A 82 11.24 -15.53 -26.03
CA ARG A 82 12.56 -15.01 -25.64
C ARG A 82 12.44 -13.93 -24.56
N TYR A 83 11.44 -13.05 -24.70
CA TYR A 83 11.17 -12.07 -23.65
C TYR A 83 10.81 -12.76 -22.35
N ARG A 84 9.93 -13.75 -22.38
CA ARG A 84 9.49 -14.48 -21.19
C ARG A 84 10.66 -15.21 -20.52
N GLU A 85 11.52 -15.88 -21.28
CA GLU A 85 12.75 -16.51 -20.77
C GLU A 85 13.67 -15.49 -20.08
N TYR A 86 13.85 -14.31 -20.69
CA TYR A 86 14.58 -13.20 -20.09
C TYR A 86 13.98 -12.77 -18.75
N MET A 87 12.68 -12.53 -18.70
CA MET A 87 11.96 -12.17 -17.47
C MET A 87 12.12 -13.22 -16.38
N TYR A 88 11.94 -14.50 -16.71
CA TYR A 88 12.10 -15.60 -15.76
C TYR A 88 13.55 -15.70 -15.23
N ALA A 89 14.54 -15.49 -16.09
CA ALA A 89 15.93 -15.48 -15.68
C ALA A 89 16.22 -14.37 -14.67
N GLN A 90 15.70 -13.16 -14.90
CA GLN A 90 15.84 -12.03 -13.98
C GLN A 90 15.20 -12.27 -12.62
N ILE A 91 13.97 -12.80 -12.61
CA ILE A 91 13.28 -13.14 -11.36
C ILE A 91 14.04 -14.23 -10.61
N ARG A 92 14.59 -15.22 -11.31
CA ARG A 92 15.44 -16.25 -10.72
C ARG A 92 16.68 -15.65 -10.05
N GLU A 93 17.40 -14.74 -10.73
CA GLU A 93 18.54 -14.04 -10.14
C GLU A 93 18.16 -13.33 -8.84
N LEU A 94 17.07 -12.54 -8.86
CA LEU A 94 16.60 -11.79 -7.69
C LEU A 94 16.23 -12.70 -6.51
N LEU A 95 15.71 -13.89 -6.78
CA LEU A 95 15.27 -14.83 -5.75
C LEU A 95 16.37 -15.83 -5.31
N THR A 96 17.53 -15.87 -5.99
CA THR A 96 18.65 -16.77 -5.62
C THR A 96 19.88 -16.02 -5.13
N ASP A 97 20.21 -14.87 -5.72
CA ASP A 97 21.49 -14.22 -5.52
C ASP A 97 21.50 -13.16 -4.41
N TYR A 98 20.32 -12.83 -3.85
CA TYR A 98 20.12 -11.73 -2.89
C TYR A 98 19.66 -12.21 -1.49
N GLY A 99 19.81 -13.51 -1.20
CA GLY A 99 19.43 -14.10 0.08
C GLY A 99 17.91 -14.22 0.27
N LYS A 100 17.44 -14.18 1.51
CA LYS A 100 16.01 -14.30 1.81
C LYS A 100 15.25 -13.08 1.31
N ILE A 101 14.20 -13.34 0.53
CA ILE A 101 13.25 -12.32 0.06
C ILE A 101 11.90 -12.64 0.69
N ASP A 102 11.32 -11.67 1.39
CA ASP A 102 10.08 -11.87 2.14
C ASP A 102 8.84 -11.62 1.29
N ILE A 103 8.91 -10.67 0.34
CA ILE A 103 7.80 -10.31 -0.55
C ILE A 103 8.33 -10.12 -1.97
N VAL A 104 7.61 -10.62 -2.97
CA VAL A 104 7.72 -10.19 -4.35
C VAL A 104 6.39 -9.59 -4.81
N TRP A 105 6.48 -8.40 -5.37
CA TRP A 105 5.37 -7.62 -5.86
C TRP A 105 5.45 -7.55 -7.37
N PHE A 106 4.67 -8.39 -8.08
CA PHE A 106 4.57 -8.37 -9.53
C PHE A 106 3.60 -7.28 -9.98
N ASP A 107 3.78 -6.77 -11.20
CA ASP A 107 2.87 -5.75 -11.71
C ASP A 107 2.76 -5.77 -13.22
N TYR A 108 1.64 -5.22 -13.73
CA TYR A 108 1.33 -5.00 -15.13
C TYR A 108 0.73 -6.17 -15.91
N THR A 109 0.02 -7.09 -15.28
CA THR A 109 -0.90 -7.95 -16.04
C THR A 109 -2.08 -7.12 -16.54
N VAL A 110 -2.43 -7.27 -17.82
CA VAL A 110 -3.51 -6.53 -18.48
C VAL A 110 -4.34 -7.51 -19.32
N THR A 111 -5.60 -7.68 -18.93
CA THR A 111 -6.50 -8.67 -19.52
C THR A 111 -7.27 -8.17 -20.76
N GLU A 112 -7.13 -6.89 -21.08
CA GLU A 112 -7.77 -6.29 -22.26
C GLU A 112 -7.22 -6.85 -23.56
N LYS A 113 -7.96 -6.67 -24.67
CA LYS A 113 -7.50 -7.06 -26.01
C LYS A 113 -6.13 -6.43 -26.31
N TYR A 114 -5.22 -7.20 -26.84
CA TYR A 114 -3.79 -6.88 -27.04
C TYR A 114 -2.99 -6.63 -25.75
N GLY A 115 -3.57 -6.89 -24.59
CA GLY A 115 -2.83 -6.97 -23.31
C GLY A 115 -2.07 -8.27 -23.19
N LYS A 116 -1.58 -8.51 -21.98
CA LYS A 116 -0.93 -9.77 -21.57
C LYS A 116 -1.58 -10.26 -20.28
N ASN A 117 -2.26 -11.39 -20.37
CA ASN A 117 -2.90 -12.05 -19.23
C ASN A 117 -2.00 -13.14 -18.62
N TRP A 118 -2.49 -13.84 -17.63
CA TRP A 118 -1.76 -14.89 -16.93
C TRP A 118 -1.22 -16.03 -17.84
N LYS A 119 -1.89 -16.34 -18.98
CA LYS A 119 -1.43 -17.35 -19.93
C LYS A 119 -0.22 -16.86 -20.73
N ASP A 120 -0.24 -15.60 -21.14
CA ASP A 120 0.89 -15.00 -21.87
C ASP A 120 2.15 -15.00 -21.02
N TRP A 121 2.02 -14.75 -19.73
CA TRP A 121 3.12 -14.76 -18.76
C TRP A 121 3.55 -16.17 -18.33
N GLU A 122 2.75 -17.21 -18.61
CA GLU A 122 2.86 -18.52 -17.96
C GLU A 122 2.88 -18.37 -16.43
N ALA A 123 1.99 -17.52 -15.90
CA ALA A 123 2.04 -17.04 -14.52
C ALA A 123 1.99 -18.17 -13.48
N VAL A 124 1.34 -19.30 -13.79
CA VAL A 124 1.30 -20.48 -12.91
C VAL A 124 2.71 -21.07 -12.75
N GLU A 125 3.47 -21.20 -13.84
CA GLU A 125 4.84 -21.72 -13.80
C GLU A 125 5.79 -20.70 -13.15
N LEU A 126 5.56 -19.38 -13.39
CA LEU A 126 6.29 -18.32 -12.71
C LEU A 126 6.11 -18.40 -11.20
N LEU A 127 4.87 -18.53 -10.74
CA LEU A 127 4.54 -18.66 -9.32
C LEU A 127 5.16 -19.91 -8.70
N LYS A 128 5.08 -21.08 -9.37
CA LYS A 128 5.73 -22.32 -8.92
C LYS A 128 7.24 -22.15 -8.78
N MET A 129 7.88 -21.51 -9.76
CA MET A 129 9.31 -21.20 -9.70
C MET A 129 9.61 -20.29 -8.49
N THR A 130 8.84 -19.21 -8.32
CA THR A 130 9.00 -18.25 -7.24
C THR A 130 8.92 -18.92 -5.87
N ARG A 131 7.86 -19.70 -5.61
CA ARG A 131 7.68 -20.42 -4.34
C ARG A 131 8.68 -21.57 -4.17
N GLY A 132 9.11 -22.22 -5.28
CA GLY A 132 10.15 -23.26 -5.24
C GLY A 132 11.52 -22.72 -4.83
N LEU A 133 11.84 -21.48 -5.22
CA LEU A 133 13.10 -20.82 -4.84
C LEU A 133 13.03 -20.20 -3.43
N GLN A 134 11.89 -19.66 -3.05
CA GLN A 134 11.66 -18.99 -1.76
C GLN A 134 10.31 -19.47 -1.17
N PRO A 135 10.25 -20.62 -0.48
CA PRO A 135 8.98 -21.21 -0.02
C PRO A 135 8.15 -20.32 0.93
N GLN A 136 8.80 -19.39 1.61
CA GLN A 136 8.18 -18.46 2.57
C GLN A 136 7.75 -17.11 1.95
N ILE A 137 8.02 -16.90 0.64
CA ILE A 137 7.78 -15.60 0.00
C ILE A 137 6.29 -15.30 -0.12
N LEU A 138 5.92 -14.08 0.20
CA LEU A 138 4.57 -13.57 -0.06
C LEU A 138 4.49 -13.00 -1.47
N VAL A 139 3.42 -13.31 -2.17
CA VAL A 139 3.19 -12.90 -3.56
C VAL A 139 1.86 -12.15 -3.65
N ASP A 140 1.85 -11.02 -4.31
CA ASP A 140 0.65 -10.24 -4.55
C ASP A 140 -0.31 -10.85 -5.59
N SER A 141 -1.49 -10.25 -5.75
CA SER A 141 -2.53 -10.76 -6.64
C SER A 141 -2.39 -10.35 -8.12
N ARG A 142 -1.32 -9.65 -8.50
CA ARG A 142 -1.24 -9.00 -9.83
C ARG A 142 -0.74 -9.90 -10.97
N LEU A 143 -0.52 -11.18 -10.70
CA LEU A 143 -0.26 -12.18 -11.75
C LEU A 143 -1.53 -12.66 -12.48
N ASP A 144 -2.72 -12.11 -12.14
CA ASP A 144 -4.00 -12.52 -12.71
C ASP A 144 -4.36 -14.00 -12.43
N LEU A 145 -3.96 -14.48 -11.22
CA LEU A 145 -4.21 -15.84 -10.74
C LEU A 145 -5.25 -15.87 -9.61
N MET A 146 -6.25 -14.97 -9.67
CA MET A 146 -7.24 -14.82 -8.60
C MET A 146 -8.02 -16.10 -8.31
N ASP A 147 -8.35 -16.88 -9.33
CA ASP A 147 -9.13 -18.13 -9.23
C ASP A 147 -8.24 -19.39 -9.12
N THR A 148 -6.93 -19.21 -8.91
CA THR A 148 -5.97 -20.32 -8.77
C THR A 148 -5.72 -20.57 -7.29
N GLU A 149 -5.77 -21.84 -6.86
CA GLU A 149 -5.38 -22.23 -5.50
C GLU A 149 -3.93 -21.79 -5.23
N ASP A 150 -3.70 -21.14 -4.09
CA ASP A 150 -2.41 -20.56 -3.72
C ASP A 150 -1.84 -19.57 -4.77
N GLY A 151 -2.70 -19.00 -5.61
CA GLY A 151 -2.32 -18.07 -6.68
C GLY A 151 -1.75 -16.73 -6.20
N TRP A 152 -2.04 -16.37 -4.97
CA TRP A 152 -1.63 -15.12 -4.32
C TRP A 152 -1.77 -15.21 -2.79
N ASP A 153 -1.11 -14.31 -2.06
CA ASP A 153 -1.19 -14.20 -0.60
C ASP A 153 -1.97 -12.97 -0.15
N PHE A 154 -1.91 -11.88 -0.92
CA PHE A 154 -2.60 -10.63 -0.58
C PHE A 154 -3.04 -9.85 -1.82
N VAL A 155 -4.13 -9.09 -1.68
CA VAL A 155 -4.64 -8.20 -2.74
C VAL A 155 -4.12 -6.78 -2.57
N THR A 156 -4.02 -6.04 -3.67
CA THR A 156 -3.35 -4.74 -3.72
C THR A 156 -4.24 -3.63 -4.29
N PRO A 157 -5.23 -3.11 -3.54
CA PRO A 157 -5.97 -1.94 -3.96
C PRO A 157 -5.03 -0.75 -4.22
N GLU A 158 -5.08 -0.19 -5.43
CA GLU A 158 -4.20 0.89 -5.83
C GLU A 158 -4.91 2.24 -5.75
N GLN A 159 -4.27 3.23 -5.08
CA GLN A 159 -4.78 4.60 -4.91
C GLN A 159 -6.21 4.69 -4.36
N ASN A 160 -6.73 3.60 -3.81
CA ASN A 160 -8.07 3.51 -3.26
C ASN A 160 -8.04 3.65 -1.73
N ARG A 161 -9.01 4.38 -1.20
CA ARG A 161 -9.34 4.37 0.21
C ARG A 161 -10.36 3.26 0.46
N VAL A 162 -9.94 2.22 1.13
CA VAL A 162 -10.78 1.06 1.41
C VAL A 162 -11.80 1.43 2.50
N SER A 163 -13.06 1.02 2.31
CA SER A 163 -14.16 1.29 3.24
C SER A 163 -14.64 0.06 4.02
N GLN A 164 -14.10 -1.10 3.68
CA GLN A 164 -14.36 -2.37 4.36
C GLN A 164 -13.20 -3.34 4.13
N TRP A 165 -13.08 -4.38 4.95
CA TRP A 165 -12.11 -5.43 4.70
C TRP A 165 -12.41 -6.12 3.37
N PRO A 166 -11.47 -6.17 2.41
CA PRO A 166 -11.68 -6.85 1.14
C PRO A 166 -12.03 -8.33 1.33
N LEU A 167 -13.01 -8.79 0.58
CA LEU A 167 -13.43 -10.19 0.59
C LEU A 167 -13.12 -10.83 -0.76
N TRP A 168 -12.63 -12.07 -0.71
CA TRP A 168 -12.54 -12.96 -1.87
C TRP A 168 -13.32 -14.24 -1.55
N GLU A 169 -14.28 -14.59 -2.40
CA GLU A 169 -15.20 -15.73 -2.17
C GLU A 169 -15.85 -15.74 -0.76
N GLY A 170 -16.20 -14.56 -0.28
CA GLY A 170 -16.82 -14.39 1.05
C GLY A 170 -15.86 -14.48 2.24
N LYS A 171 -14.57 -14.74 2.02
CA LYS A 171 -13.54 -14.77 3.05
C LYS A 171 -12.72 -13.49 3.06
N ARG A 172 -12.24 -13.07 4.23
CA ARG A 172 -11.33 -11.92 4.36
C ARG A 172 -10.01 -12.23 3.70
N ALA A 173 -9.63 -11.40 2.72
CA ALA A 173 -8.32 -11.43 2.09
C ALA A 173 -7.33 -10.58 2.88
N TYR A 174 -6.07 -11.01 2.99
CA TYR A 174 -5.01 -10.08 3.36
C TYR A 174 -4.86 -9.03 2.26
N TRP A 175 -4.52 -7.81 2.63
CA TRP A 175 -4.44 -6.72 1.67
C TRP A 175 -3.47 -5.62 2.07
N GLU A 176 -3.01 -4.92 1.05
CA GLU A 176 -2.11 -3.80 1.16
C GLU A 176 -2.49 -2.75 0.13
N THR A 177 -2.76 -1.51 0.53
CA THR A 177 -2.96 -0.44 -0.44
C THR A 177 -1.63 0.19 -0.81
N CYS A 178 -1.40 0.41 -2.10
CA CYS A 178 -0.28 1.18 -2.58
C CYS A 178 -0.71 2.61 -2.91
N GLN A 179 -0.05 3.58 -2.31
CA GLN A 179 -0.37 4.99 -2.34
C GLN A 179 0.86 5.83 -2.67
N THR A 180 0.64 7.01 -3.21
CA THR A 180 1.68 8.02 -3.49
C THR A 180 1.54 9.23 -2.59
N PHE A 181 2.60 10.01 -2.47
CA PHE A 181 2.56 11.33 -1.81
C PHE A 181 1.81 12.37 -2.63
N SER A 182 1.71 12.16 -3.94
CA SER A 182 1.11 13.08 -4.90
C SER A 182 0.37 12.32 -6.00
N GLY A 183 0.03 12.94 -7.10
CA GLY A 183 -0.53 12.30 -8.29
C GLY A 183 0.47 11.46 -9.10
N SER A 184 1.76 11.45 -8.75
CA SER A 184 2.82 10.78 -9.50
C SER A 184 3.49 9.69 -8.69
N TRP A 185 3.79 8.53 -9.33
CA TRP A 185 4.61 7.47 -8.75
C TRP A 185 6.09 7.86 -8.69
N GLY A 186 6.62 8.40 -9.78
CA GLY A 186 7.97 8.88 -9.87
C GLY A 186 8.11 10.35 -9.48
N TYR A 187 9.36 10.83 -9.35
CA TYR A 187 9.62 12.26 -9.17
C TYR A 187 9.15 13.06 -10.39
N TYR A 188 8.41 14.10 -10.12
CA TYR A 188 8.02 15.12 -11.09
C TYR A 188 8.22 16.51 -10.47
N ARG A 189 9.11 17.32 -11.05
CA ARG A 189 9.47 18.63 -10.49
C ARG A 189 8.26 19.57 -10.33
N ASP A 190 7.41 19.58 -11.33
CA ASP A 190 6.27 20.51 -11.41
C ASP A 190 4.98 19.90 -10.84
N GLU A 191 5.11 18.86 -9.99
CA GLU A 191 3.99 18.21 -9.29
C GLU A 191 3.29 19.22 -8.36
N CYS A 192 1.98 19.31 -8.47
CA CYS A 192 1.15 20.24 -7.67
C CYS A 192 0.06 19.55 -6.84
N THR A 193 -0.11 18.22 -6.96
CA THR A 193 -1.19 17.46 -6.32
C THR A 193 -0.73 16.74 -5.05
N TRP A 194 0.07 17.40 -4.23
CA TRP A 194 0.59 16.80 -3.01
C TRP A 194 -0.49 16.58 -1.94
N LYS A 195 -0.60 15.37 -1.45
CA LYS A 195 -1.39 15.07 -0.25
C LYS A 195 -0.76 15.78 0.96
N SER A 196 -1.57 16.29 1.87
CA SER A 196 -1.08 16.81 3.15
C SER A 196 -0.57 15.67 4.05
N ALA A 197 0.25 15.99 5.04
CA ALA A 197 0.68 15.02 6.04
C ALA A 197 -0.52 14.41 6.79
N HIS A 198 -1.54 15.22 7.07
CA HIS A 198 -2.82 14.75 7.64
C HIS A 198 -3.47 13.67 6.77
N GLN A 199 -3.63 13.93 5.47
CA GLN A 199 -4.21 12.96 4.54
C GLN A 199 -3.40 11.66 4.48
N LEU A 200 -2.06 11.73 4.54
CA LEU A 200 -1.19 10.56 4.53
C LEU A 200 -1.29 9.73 5.82
N VAL A 201 -1.37 10.41 6.97
CA VAL A 201 -1.62 9.74 8.27
C VAL A 201 -3.00 9.11 8.29
N GLU A 202 -4.01 9.79 7.75
CA GLU A 202 -5.37 9.24 7.65
C GLU A 202 -5.45 8.02 6.74
N LEU A 203 -4.67 7.97 5.65
CA LEU A 203 -4.54 6.77 4.81
C LEU A 203 -3.94 5.59 5.57
N LEU A 204 -2.92 5.83 6.40
CA LEU A 204 -2.34 4.80 7.26
C LEU A 204 -3.36 4.28 8.27
N ILE A 205 -4.04 5.18 8.98
CA ILE A 205 -5.08 4.81 9.94
C ILE A 205 -6.20 4.04 9.25
N ASN A 206 -6.67 4.50 8.09
CA ASN A 206 -7.70 3.83 7.30
C ASN A 206 -7.28 2.39 6.95
N SER A 207 -6.05 2.20 6.48
CA SER A 207 -5.56 0.87 6.12
C SER A 207 -5.63 -0.09 7.30
N VAL A 208 -5.12 0.31 8.47
CA VAL A 208 -5.13 -0.51 9.68
C VAL A 208 -6.56 -0.72 10.21
N SER A 209 -7.42 0.30 10.13
CA SER A 209 -8.83 0.22 10.58
C SER A 209 -9.63 -0.82 9.83
N PHE A 210 -9.26 -1.14 8.60
CA PHE A 210 -9.88 -2.19 7.80
C PHE A 210 -8.98 -3.43 7.63
N GLY A 211 -8.01 -3.61 8.54
CA GLY A 211 -7.21 -4.84 8.66
C GLY A 211 -6.16 -5.03 7.59
N GLY A 212 -5.69 -3.95 6.95
CA GLY A 212 -4.68 -3.98 5.90
C GLY A 212 -3.40 -3.24 6.23
N ASN A 213 -2.51 -3.22 5.26
CA ASN A 213 -1.23 -2.54 5.29
C ASN A 213 -1.20 -1.38 4.30
N LEU A 214 -0.20 -0.51 4.42
CA LEU A 214 0.04 0.61 3.54
C LEU A 214 1.47 0.55 2.98
N ILE A 215 1.61 0.53 1.66
CA ILE A 215 2.83 0.96 0.96
C ILE A 215 2.65 2.43 0.58
N LEU A 216 3.54 3.27 1.04
CA LEU A 216 3.57 4.69 0.71
C LEU A 216 4.81 5.00 -0.12
N ASN A 217 4.61 5.17 -1.42
CA ASN A 217 5.68 5.41 -2.38
C ASN A 217 6.15 6.86 -2.37
N VAL A 218 7.46 7.06 -2.32
CA VAL A 218 8.11 8.35 -2.53
C VAL A 218 9.08 8.25 -3.71
N GLY A 219 8.90 9.13 -4.72
CA GLY A 219 9.77 9.17 -5.89
C GLY A 219 11.06 9.95 -5.60
N PRO A 220 12.25 9.30 -5.66
CA PRO A 220 13.51 10.02 -5.49
C PRO A 220 13.80 10.93 -6.69
N THR A 221 14.52 12.03 -6.44
CA THR A 221 15.06 12.87 -7.51
C THR A 221 16.14 12.13 -8.30
N ALA A 222 16.59 12.70 -9.43
CA ALA A 222 17.68 12.12 -10.21
C ALA A 222 19.04 12.06 -9.46
N ARG A 223 19.17 12.75 -8.32
CA ARG A 223 20.36 12.69 -7.46
C ARG A 223 20.27 11.59 -6.41
N GLY A 224 19.12 10.94 -6.26
CA GLY A 224 18.86 9.96 -5.21
C GLY A 224 18.34 10.57 -3.90
N ASP A 225 18.09 11.88 -3.87
CA ASP A 225 17.49 12.57 -2.72
C ASP A 225 15.97 12.56 -2.82
N PHE A 226 15.31 12.86 -1.72
CA PHE A 226 13.87 13.19 -1.74
C PHE A 226 13.67 14.69 -1.94
N ASP A 227 12.57 15.03 -2.63
CA ASP A 227 12.08 16.40 -2.73
C ASP A 227 11.73 16.93 -1.33
N ASP A 228 12.03 18.21 -1.07
CA ASP A 228 11.77 18.83 0.24
C ASP A 228 10.30 18.67 0.65
N ARG A 229 9.36 18.75 -0.32
CA ARG A 229 7.93 18.54 -0.08
C ARG A 229 7.62 17.13 0.41
N ALA A 230 8.35 16.12 -0.04
CA ALA A 230 8.23 14.74 0.45
C ALA A 230 8.87 14.60 1.84
N THR A 231 10.05 15.21 2.04
CA THR A 231 10.79 15.19 3.30
C THR A 231 9.96 15.81 4.44
N ASP A 232 9.37 16.99 4.22
CA ASP A 232 8.50 17.66 5.21
C ASP A 232 7.35 16.74 5.66
N ARG A 233 6.74 16.01 4.73
CA ARG A 233 5.65 15.09 5.02
C ARG A 233 6.12 13.84 5.77
N LEU A 234 7.26 13.28 5.36
CA LEU A 234 7.86 12.14 6.07
C LEU A 234 8.22 12.49 7.51
N GLU A 235 8.79 13.68 7.74
CA GLU A 235 9.08 14.17 9.08
C GLU A 235 7.83 14.36 9.92
N ALA A 236 6.77 14.93 9.31
CA ALA A 236 5.49 15.12 9.98
C ALA A 236 4.85 13.76 10.36
N ILE A 237 4.84 12.79 9.45
CA ILE A 237 4.40 11.42 9.74
C ILE A 237 5.27 10.81 10.84
N GLY A 238 6.58 10.98 10.78
CA GLY A 238 7.52 10.50 11.79
C GLY A 238 7.25 11.09 13.19
N ARG A 239 6.97 12.40 13.28
CA ARG A 239 6.57 13.04 14.55
C ARG A 239 5.26 12.46 15.09
N TRP A 240 4.28 12.26 14.22
CA TRP A 240 3.01 11.63 14.59
C TRP A 240 3.21 10.20 15.09
N MET A 241 3.98 9.39 14.37
CA MET A 241 4.28 8.00 14.73
C MET A 241 5.01 7.87 16.07
N LYS A 242 5.93 8.77 16.39
CA LYS A 242 6.62 8.77 17.71
C LYS A 242 5.63 8.83 18.88
N ARG A 243 4.50 9.49 18.72
CA ARG A 243 3.50 9.65 19.78
C ARG A 243 2.38 8.60 19.70
N ASN A 244 2.04 8.14 18.50
CA ASN A 244 0.82 7.38 18.25
C ASN A 244 1.05 5.95 17.71
N SER A 245 2.29 5.49 17.55
CA SER A 245 2.61 4.18 16.95
C SER A 245 1.89 2.99 17.62
N ARG A 246 1.56 3.10 18.91
CA ARG A 246 0.80 2.08 19.64
C ARG A 246 -0.61 1.83 19.08
N SER A 247 -1.18 2.79 18.36
CA SER A 247 -2.48 2.67 17.71
C SER A 247 -2.39 2.08 16.29
N ILE A 248 -1.17 1.83 15.82
CA ILE A 248 -0.87 1.30 14.48
C ILE A 248 -0.23 -0.08 14.58
N TYR A 249 0.94 -0.19 15.22
CA TYR A 249 1.66 -1.45 15.30
C TYR A 249 0.94 -2.47 16.18
N GLY A 250 0.77 -3.69 15.62
CA GLY A 250 0.03 -4.77 16.26
C GLY A 250 -1.48 -4.54 16.33
N CYS A 251 -1.98 -3.52 15.66
CA CYS A 251 -3.41 -3.22 15.56
C CYS A 251 -4.01 -3.77 14.25
N THR A 252 -5.31 -3.93 14.27
CA THR A 252 -6.13 -4.35 13.15
C THR A 252 -7.51 -3.70 13.24
N MET A 253 -8.43 -4.11 12.38
CA MET A 253 -9.84 -3.70 12.42
C MET A 253 -10.46 -3.99 13.79
N ALA A 254 -11.22 -3.03 14.31
CA ALA A 254 -11.97 -3.21 15.55
C ALA A 254 -13.06 -4.31 15.41
N PRO A 255 -13.35 -5.07 16.48
CA PRO A 255 -14.49 -5.96 16.50
C PRO A 255 -15.80 -5.24 16.16
N SER A 256 -16.73 -5.95 15.52
CA SER A 256 -17.97 -5.38 14.97
C SER A 256 -18.92 -4.76 16.01
N GLU A 257 -18.75 -5.13 17.26
CA GLU A 257 -19.50 -4.54 18.38
C GLU A 257 -19.07 -3.11 18.74
N PHE A 258 -18.00 -2.60 18.14
CA PHE A 258 -17.53 -1.22 18.29
C PHE A 258 -17.82 -0.45 17.01
N ALA A 259 -18.92 0.29 16.99
CA ALA A 259 -19.23 1.18 15.88
C ALA A 259 -18.37 2.46 15.95
N ALA A 260 -17.73 2.82 14.85
CA ALA A 260 -16.93 4.06 14.79
C ALA A 260 -17.86 5.28 14.94
N PRO A 261 -17.60 6.18 15.89
CA PRO A 261 -18.28 7.47 15.93
C PRO A 261 -18.09 8.26 14.64
N PRO A 262 -19.04 9.13 14.26
CA PRO A 262 -18.88 9.99 13.10
C PRO A 262 -17.57 10.79 13.13
N GLY A 263 -16.88 10.91 11.98
CA GLY A 263 -15.60 11.61 11.87
C GLY A 263 -14.42 10.89 12.51
N THR A 264 -14.57 9.60 12.86
CA THR A 264 -13.50 8.80 13.46
C THR A 264 -13.23 7.50 12.71
N LEU A 265 -12.04 6.95 12.97
CA LEU A 265 -11.65 5.60 12.57
C LEU A 265 -11.24 4.81 13.82
N LEU A 266 -11.44 3.51 13.81
CA LEU A 266 -11.12 2.65 14.93
C LEU A 266 -10.01 1.67 14.56
N THR A 267 -8.98 1.57 15.41
CA THR A 267 -8.03 0.47 15.36
C THR A 267 -8.05 -0.28 16.69
N TYR A 268 -7.77 -1.57 16.65
CA TYR A 268 -7.83 -2.43 17.82
C TYR A 268 -6.57 -3.30 17.93
N ASN A 269 -5.97 -3.29 19.10
CA ASN A 269 -4.86 -4.18 19.41
C ASN A 269 -5.39 -5.40 20.18
N PRO A 270 -5.45 -6.59 19.57
CA PRO A 270 -6.04 -7.77 20.20
C PRO A 270 -5.20 -8.29 21.39
N SER A 271 -3.88 -8.11 21.38
CA SER A 271 -2.99 -8.57 22.43
C SER A 271 -3.17 -7.78 23.72
N SER A 272 -3.27 -6.45 23.62
CA SER A 272 -3.49 -5.57 24.77
C SER A 272 -4.95 -5.28 25.06
N ARG A 273 -5.86 -5.71 24.18
CA ARG A 273 -7.32 -5.42 24.22
C ARG A 273 -7.61 -3.92 24.27
N ARG A 274 -6.81 -3.12 23.56
CA ARG A 274 -6.99 -1.68 23.50
C ARG A 274 -7.67 -1.29 22.20
N LEU A 275 -8.72 -0.49 22.34
CA LEU A 275 -9.37 0.20 21.23
C LEU A 275 -8.82 1.61 21.14
N TYR A 276 -8.45 2.03 19.94
CA TYR A 276 -8.00 3.38 19.65
C TYR A 276 -9.03 4.06 18.76
N VAL A 277 -9.46 5.25 19.17
CA VAL A 277 -10.37 6.11 18.41
C VAL A 277 -9.53 7.23 17.79
N HIS A 278 -9.38 7.18 16.48
CA HIS A 278 -8.69 8.21 15.73
C HIS A 278 -9.69 9.28 15.31
N VAL A 279 -9.52 10.48 15.81
CA VAL A 279 -10.38 11.62 15.50
C VAL A 279 -9.83 12.29 14.25
N CYS A 280 -10.39 11.96 13.09
CA CYS A 280 -9.95 12.52 11.80
C CYS A 280 -10.46 13.95 11.61
N ASP A 281 -11.69 14.19 12.04
CA ASP A 281 -12.31 15.54 12.06
C ASP A 281 -12.53 15.93 13.52
N TYR A 282 -11.72 16.85 14.03
CA TYR A 282 -11.81 17.25 15.43
C TYR A 282 -13.12 18.01 15.69
N PRO A 283 -14.04 17.48 16.51
CA PRO A 283 -15.35 18.08 16.73
C PRO A 283 -15.27 19.27 17.68
N MET A 284 -16.28 20.13 17.63
CA MET A 284 -16.46 21.16 18.64
C MET A 284 -17.18 20.57 19.87
N GLY A 285 -16.41 19.83 20.69
CA GLY A 285 -16.92 19.38 22.00
C GLY A 285 -16.94 17.85 22.16
N GLU A 286 -18.04 17.20 21.89
CA GLU A 286 -18.27 15.81 22.28
C GLU A 286 -18.34 14.87 21.09
N ILE A 287 -17.84 13.63 21.27
CA ILE A 287 -17.98 12.54 20.29
C ILE A 287 -18.97 11.53 20.86
N PRO A 288 -20.14 11.34 20.25
CA PRO A 288 -21.10 10.31 20.68
C PRO A 288 -20.58 8.91 20.36
N PHE A 289 -20.80 7.95 21.26
CA PHE A 289 -20.45 6.55 21.04
C PHE A 289 -21.44 5.59 21.73
N GLU A 290 -21.54 4.35 21.22
CA GLU A 290 -22.59 3.39 21.64
C GLU A 290 -22.06 2.24 22.52
N PHE A 291 -20.79 2.27 22.92
CA PHE A 291 -20.12 1.17 23.64
C PHE A 291 -19.57 1.57 25.03
N ALA A 292 -20.15 2.58 25.66
CA ALA A 292 -19.70 3.11 26.95
C ALA A 292 -19.60 2.08 28.07
N ASN A 293 -20.52 1.11 28.11
CA ASN A 293 -20.53 0.04 29.10
C ASN A 293 -19.31 -0.91 29.00
N ARG A 294 -18.56 -0.84 27.92
CA ARG A 294 -17.34 -1.62 27.67
C ARG A 294 -16.06 -0.83 27.93
N VAL A 295 -16.16 0.48 28.14
CA VAL A 295 -15.02 1.38 28.35
C VAL A 295 -14.82 1.61 29.85
N ARG A 296 -13.65 1.26 30.35
CA ARG A 296 -13.29 1.52 31.76
C ARG A 296 -12.80 2.95 31.95
N TYR A 297 -11.98 3.43 31.03
CA TYR A 297 -11.46 4.80 30.97
C TYR A 297 -11.03 5.11 29.55
N ALA A 298 -10.90 6.39 29.24
CA ALA A 298 -10.36 6.89 28.00
C ALA A 298 -9.26 7.93 28.30
N GLN A 299 -8.24 7.95 27.47
CA GLN A 299 -7.13 8.92 27.62
C GLN A 299 -6.57 9.27 26.25
N PHE A 300 -6.00 10.46 26.13
CA PHE A 300 -5.22 10.81 24.97
C PHE A 300 -3.95 9.97 24.88
N LEU A 301 -3.59 9.55 23.68
CA LEU A 301 -2.45 8.67 23.47
C LEU A 301 -1.11 9.42 23.61
N HIS A 302 -1.08 10.70 23.23
CA HIS A 302 0.15 11.50 23.15
C HIS A 302 0.68 11.97 24.50
N ASP A 303 -0.18 12.19 25.51
CA ASP A 303 0.20 12.71 26.84
C ASP A 303 -0.40 11.92 28.01
N GLY A 304 -1.32 11.00 27.74
CA GLY A 304 -1.98 10.17 28.76
C GLY A 304 -3.02 10.91 29.58
N SER A 305 -3.38 12.15 29.24
CA SER A 305 -4.44 12.88 29.94
C SER A 305 -5.79 12.20 29.78
N GLU A 306 -6.61 12.24 30.84
CA GLU A 306 -7.90 11.59 30.87
C GLU A 306 -8.92 12.27 29.97
N ILE A 307 -9.70 11.46 29.26
CA ILE A 307 -10.89 11.90 28.52
C ILE A 307 -12.11 11.49 29.32
N LEU A 308 -12.89 12.47 29.74
CA LEU A 308 -14.12 12.23 30.51
C LEU A 308 -15.17 11.56 29.62
N ILE A 309 -15.84 10.57 30.20
CA ILE A 309 -17.00 9.92 29.59
C ILE A 309 -18.23 10.48 30.28
N ARG A 310 -19.01 11.27 29.53
CA ARG A 310 -20.29 11.74 30.02
C ARG A 310 -21.36 10.72 29.66
N LYS A 311 -22.05 10.19 30.65
CA LYS A 311 -23.22 9.35 30.43
C LYS A 311 -24.38 10.20 29.96
N GLY A 312 -25.10 9.72 28.95
CA GLY A 312 -26.25 10.43 28.43
C GLY A 312 -27.43 10.41 29.40
N ASP A 313 -27.88 11.57 29.83
CA ASP A 313 -29.16 11.72 30.51
C ASP A 313 -30.26 11.99 29.48
N VAL A 314 -31.45 11.43 29.70
CA VAL A 314 -32.61 11.73 28.86
C VAL A 314 -33.01 13.19 29.11
N ILE A 315 -32.56 14.09 28.27
CA ILE A 315 -32.98 15.49 28.33
C ILE A 315 -34.39 15.57 27.77
N LYS A 316 -35.36 15.66 28.65
CA LYS A 316 -36.72 15.98 28.28
C LYS A 316 -36.85 17.48 28.01
N HIS A 317 -36.59 17.90 26.82
CA HIS A 317 -36.90 19.27 26.37
C HIS A 317 -38.32 19.28 25.76
N ALA A 318 -39.19 20.07 26.35
CA ALA A 318 -40.60 20.25 25.92
C ALA A 318 -40.77 20.72 24.46
N GLN A 319 -39.69 21.17 23.79
CA GLN A 319 -39.73 21.69 22.41
C GLN A 319 -39.00 20.84 21.38
N ALA A 320 -38.20 19.82 21.78
CA ALA A 320 -37.34 19.08 20.85
C ALA A 320 -37.70 17.58 20.72
N GLY A 321 -38.68 17.09 21.44
CA GLY A 321 -38.96 15.65 21.55
C GLY A 321 -37.89 14.92 22.38
N ASP A 322 -38.07 13.63 22.59
CA ASP A 322 -37.10 12.77 23.26
C ASP A 322 -35.88 12.61 22.32
N VAL A 323 -34.86 13.42 22.50
CA VAL A 323 -33.55 13.17 21.89
C VAL A 323 -32.89 12.10 22.73
N GLY A 324 -32.74 10.90 22.16
CA GLY A 324 -32.12 9.77 22.83
C GLY A 324 -30.73 10.15 23.38
N ALA A 325 -30.57 9.95 24.68
CA ALA A 325 -29.33 10.22 25.37
C ALA A 325 -28.27 9.24 24.87
N ARG A 326 -27.15 9.76 24.37
CA ARG A 326 -25.98 8.98 23.98
C ARG A 326 -24.85 9.26 24.94
N ASP A 327 -24.07 8.24 25.26
CA ASP A 327 -22.83 8.44 25.96
C ASP A 327 -21.82 9.14 25.04
N ASN A 328 -21.04 10.06 25.59
CA ASN A 328 -20.14 10.89 24.83
C ASN A 328 -18.73 10.91 25.43
N PHE A 329 -17.71 10.91 24.58
CA PHE A 329 -16.37 11.36 24.95
C PHE A 329 -16.33 12.89 24.95
N VAL A 330 -15.92 13.48 26.07
CA VAL A 330 -15.79 14.94 26.21
C VAL A 330 -14.38 15.35 25.84
N LEU A 331 -14.24 16.04 24.72
CA LEU A 331 -12.95 16.55 24.24
C LEU A 331 -12.75 18.02 24.64
N PRO A 332 -11.50 18.47 24.82
CA PRO A 332 -11.21 19.90 25.04
C PRO A 332 -11.67 20.74 23.87
N MET A 333 -12.53 21.72 24.10
CA MET A 333 -13.16 22.52 23.05
C MET A 333 -12.25 23.55 22.38
N GLN A 334 -11.15 23.95 23.03
CA GLN A 334 -10.44 25.17 22.64
C GLN A 334 -9.32 24.97 21.61
N LYS A 335 -8.77 23.80 21.49
CA LYS A 335 -7.82 23.40 20.45
C LYS A 335 -7.61 21.90 20.43
N PRO A 336 -7.25 21.33 19.29
CA PRO A 336 -6.80 19.94 19.24
C PRO A 336 -5.63 19.71 20.21
N PRO A 337 -5.59 18.54 20.88
CA PRO A 337 -4.52 18.23 21.84
C PRO A 337 -3.17 17.97 21.16
N VAL A 338 -3.15 17.82 19.86
CA VAL A 338 -1.98 17.61 19.02
C VAL A 338 -2.07 18.51 17.81
N GLU A 339 -0.98 19.22 17.50
CA GLU A 339 -0.84 19.77 16.16
C GLU A 339 -0.87 18.61 15.17
N ILE A 340 -1.95 18.51 14.44
CA ILE A 340 -2.06 17.57 13.32
C ILE A 340 -1.29 18.24 12.18
N PRO A 341 -0.23 17.59 11.70
CA PRO A 341 0.56 18.16 10.63
C PRO A 341 -0.26 18.32 9.35
#